data_11a1b864d04f6f93986dd66d9bb9d832
#
_entry.id   11a1b864d04f6f93986dd66d9bb9d832
#
_cell.length_a   1.000
_cell.length_b   1.000
_cell.length_c   1.000
_cell.angle_alpha   90.00
_cell.angle_beta   90.00
_cell.angle_gamma   90.00
#
_symmetry.space_group_name_H-M   'P 1'
#
loop_
_entity.id
_entity.type
_entity.pdbx_description
1 polymer ?
#
loop_
_entity_poly.entity_id
_entity_poly.type
_entity_poly.pdbx_seq_one_letter_code
_entity_poly.pdbx_strand_id
1 'polypeptide(L)'
;ELEDTKKIIKKTLEKTNSVIVSRIKKEDYKKIILFAKKLKVKIETGKNSSSVLLFKKPIKFEGGKIGIMTAGTSDIGVGEEARLMCEAMNCKCITSYDVGVAGIQRIFPILKKMIEEDVDCIIVAAGMEGALATLVSTMVDIPIIGIPTSVGYGYGEKGIAALASMLQSC
;
A
#
# COMPACT_ATOMS: atom_id res chain seq x y z
N GLU A 1 -1.99 -24.10 -9.24
CA GLU A 1 -1.73 -22.70 -8.80
C GLU A 1 -2.92 -22.12 -8.00
N LEU A 2 -4.15 -21.99 -8.56
CA LEU A 2 -5.32 -21.47 -7.83
C LEU A 2 -5.74 -22.39 -6.66
N GLU A 3 -5.79 -23.68 -6.88
CA GLU A 3 -6.16 -24.65 -5.84
C GLU A 3 -5.12 -24.71 -4.71
N ASP A 4 -3.83 -24.52 -5.04
CA ASP A 4 -2.78 -24.44 -4.02
C ASP A 4 -2.91 -23.16 -3.20
N THR A 5 -3.21 -22.02 -3.87
CA THR A 5 -3.52 -20.76 -3.18
C THR A 5 -4.68 -20.94 -2.20
N LYS A 6 -5.78 -21.57 -2.59
CA LYS A 6 -6.92 -21.85 -1.72
C LYS A 6 -6.55 -22.73 -0.52
N LYS A 7 -5.73 -23.77 -0.74
CA LYS A 7 -5.21 -24.64 0.34
C LYS A 7 -4.36 -23.85 1.33
N ILE A 8 -3.47 -22.98 0.83
CA ILE A 8 -2.63 -22.11 1.66
C ILE A 8 -3.50 -21.15 2.47
N ILE A 9 -4.45 -20.45 1.84
CA ILE A 9 -5.40 -19.55 2.53
C ILE A 9 -6.06 -20.28 3.71
N LYS A 10 -6.62 -21.47 3.46
CA LYS A 10 -7.31 -22.24 4.50
C LYS A 10 -6.37 -22.61 5.64
N LYS A 11 -5.20 -23.20 5.34
CA LYS A 11 -4.20 -23.60 6.34
C LYS A 11 -3.67 -22.41 7.16
N THR A 12 -3.44 -21.26 6.51
CA THR A 12 -2.99 -20.05 7.19
C THR A 12 -4.07 -19.54 8.13
N LEU A 13 -5.31 -19.43 7.67
CA LEU A 13 -6.44 -19.01 8.51
C LEU A 13 -6.74 -19.97 9.65
N GLU A 14 -6.41 -21.24 9.56
CA GLU A 14 -6.53 -22.20 10.70
C GLU A 14 -5.57 -21.81 11.84
N LYS A 15 -4.38 -21.28 11.52
CA LYS A 15 -3.34 -20.94 12.48
C LYS A 15 -3.31 -19.46 12.89
N THR A 16 -3.79 -18.57 12.02
CA THR A 16 -3.74 -17.11 12.21
C THR A 16 -5.13 -16.50 12.12
N ASN A 17 -5.25 -15.22 12.49
CA ASN A 17 -6.51 -14.48 12.30
C ASN A 17 -6.70 -13.99 10.87
N SER A 18 -5.61 -13.73 10.16
CA SER A 18 -5.64 -13.07 8.84
C SER A 18 -4.65 -13.71 7.87
N VAL A 19 -4.89 -13.50 6.59
CA VAL A 19 -3.99 -13.84 5.49
C VAL A 19 -4.12 -12.81 4.39
N ILE A 20 -2.99 -12.33 3.89
CA ILE A 20 -2.95 -11.49 2.68
C ILE A 20 -2.63 -12.37 1.46
N VAL A 21 -3.35 -12.14 0.38
CA VAL A 21 -3.10 -12.76 -0.92
C VAL A 21 -2.78 -11.64 -1.89
N SER A 22 -1.56 -11.60 -2.40
CA SER A 22 -1.06 -10.59 -3.34
C SER A 22 -0.88 -11.14 -4.74
N ARG A 23 -0.75 -10.24 -5.72
CA ARG A 23 -0.50 -10.58 -7.13
C ARG A 23 -1.51 -11.56 -7.71
N ILE A 24 -2.77 -11.40 -7.33
CA ILE A 24 -3.84 -12.26 -7.83
C ILE A 24 -4.07 -11.96 -9.30
N LYS A 25 -4.03 -12.99 -10.14
CA LYS A 25 -4.35 -12.85 -11.57
C LYS A 25 -5.80 -12.41 -11.75
N LYS A 26 -6.05 -11.56 -12.74
CA LYS A 26 -7.38 -10.97 -12.99
C LYS A 26 -8.49 -12.02 -13.12
N GLU A 27 -8.19 -13.13 -13.78
CA GLU A 27 -9.10 -14.26 -13.96
C GLU A 27 -9.41 -15.04 -12.67
N ASP A 28 -8.53 -14.99 -11.67
CA ASP A 28 -8.67 -15.73 -10.42
C ASP A 28 -9.22 -14.86 -9.27
N TYR A 29 -9.21 -13.53 -9.44
CA TYR A 29 -9.64 -12.60 -8.39
C TYR A 29 -11.06 -12.90 -7.89
N LYS A 30 -12.03 -13.01 -8.81
CA LYS A 30 -13.41 -13.35 -8.46
C LYS A 30 -13.53 -14.72 -7.78
N LYS A 31 -12.73 -15.71 -8.21
CA LYS A 31 -12.73 -17.06 -7.64
C LYS A 31 -12.22 -17.08 -6.21
N ILE A 32 -11.17 -16.27 -5.89
CA ILE A 32 -10.64 -16.12 -4.54
C ILE A 32 -11.67 -15.43 -3.64
N ILE A 33 -12.31 -14.34 -4.11
CA ILE A 33 -13.37 -13.67 -3.36
C ILE A 33 -14.55 -14.62 -3.05
N LEU A 34 -14.99 -15.41 -4.02
CA LEU A 34 -16.06 -16.39 -3.82
C LEU A 34 -15.64 -17.49 -2.82
N PHE A 35 -14.39 -17.93 -2.89
CA PHE A 35 -13.84 -18.90 -1.94
C PHE A 35 -13.80 -18.33 -0.52
N ALA A 36 -13.35 -17.09 -0.34
CA ALA A 36 -13.33 -16.41 0.95
C ALA A 36 -14.74 -16.27 1.55
N LYS A 37 -15.74 -15.92 0.72
CA LYS A 37 -17.15 -15.89 1.14
C LYS A 37 -17.65 -17.26 1.64
N LYS A 38 -17.27 -18.35 0.97
CA LYS A 38 -17.60 -19.73 1.44
C LYS A 38 -16.95 -20.05 2.78
N LEU A 39 -15.76 -19.53 3.06
CA LEU A 39 -15.10 -19.67 4.36
C LEU A 39 -15.70 -18.76 5.46
N LYS A 40 -16.68 -17.91 5.13
CA LYS A 40 -17.33 -16.95 6.04
C LYS A 40 -16.34 -16.01 6.73
N VAL A 41 -15.25 -15.66 6.04
CA VAL A 41 -14.27 -14.68 6.52
C VAL A 41 -14.59 -13.30 5.97
N LYS A 42 -14.15 -12.25 6.67
CA LYS A 42 -14.20 -10.87 6.20
C LYS A 42 -13.16 -10.65 5.10
N ILE A 43 -13.47 -9.76 4.19
CA ILE A 43 -12.66 -9.49 3.00
C ILE A 43 -12.44 -7.99 2.91
N GLU A 44 -11.18 -7.58 2.92
CA GLU A 44 -10.77 -6.21 2.64
C GLU A 44 -10.02 -6.19 1.30
N THR A 45 -10.36 -5.25 0.45
CA THR A 45 -9.78 -5.11 -0.90
C THR A 45 -9.18 -3.74 -1.08
N GLY A 46 -8.11 -3.64 -1.87
CA GLY A 46 -7.51 -2.35 -2.22
C GLY A 46 -8.06 -1.81 -3.55
N LYS A 47 -8.24 -0.50 -3.63
CA LYS A 47 -8.61 0.19 -4.88
C LYS A 47 -7.49 0.00 -5.91
N ASN A 48 -7.81 -0.50 -7.09
CA ASN A 48 -6.85 -0.78 -8.17
C ASN A 48 -5.72 -1.75 -7.77
N SER A 49 -5.87 -2.51 -6.68
CA SER A 49 -4.90 -3.51 -6.23
C SER A 49 -5.32 -4.92 -6.63
N SER A 50 -4.33 -5.77 -6.90
CA SER A 50 -4.53 -7.21 -7.11
C SER A 50 -4.39 -8.02 -5.82
N SER A 51 -4.42 -7.34 -4.68
CA SER A 51 -4.27 -7.96 -3.36
C SER A 51 -5.57 -7.93 -2.57
N VAL A 52 -5.75 -8.91 -1.69
CA VAL A 52 -6.88 -8.98 -0.76
C VAL A 52 -6.39 -9.41 0.61
N LEU A 53 -6.97 -8.83 1.64
CA LEU A 53 -6.76 -9.23 3.02
C LEU A 53 -8.02 -9.96 3.52
N LEU A 54 -7.83 -11.18 3.98
CA LEU A 54 -8.89 -12.05 4.52
C LEU A 54 -8.67 -12.21 6.02
N PHE A 55 -9.72 -12.08 6.83
CA PHE A 55 -9.60 -12.20 8.29
C PHE A 55 -10.87 -12.77 8.94
N LYS A 56 -10.69 -13.54 10.02
CA LYS A 56 -11.78 -14.18 10.76
C LYS A 56 -12.47 -13.22 11.74
N LYS A 57 -11.67 -12.47 12.50
CA LYS A 57 -12.13 -11.50 13.49
C LYS A 57 -11.64 -10.11 13.11
N PRO A 58 -12.34 -9.03 13.50
CA PRO A 58 -11.87 -7.68 13.29
C PRO A 58 -10.41 -7.51 13.70
N ILE A 59 -9.64 -6.82 12.86
CA ILE A 59 -8.24 -6.51 13.14
C ILE A 59 -8.23 -5.47 14.26
N LYS A 60 -7.44 -5.73 15.28
CA LYS A 60 -7.16 -4.75 16.33
C LYS A 60 -5.89 -4.01 15.94
N PHE A 61 -5.98 -2.72 15.77
CA PHE A 61 -4.84 -1.87 15.44
C PHE A 61 -4.05 -1.54 16.72
N GLU A 62 -3.21 -2.47 17.13
CA GLU A 62 -2.32 -2.36 18.31
C GLU A 62 -0.84 -2.17 17.90
N GLY A 63 -0.57 -2.22 16.59
CA GLY A 63 0.72 -1.86 15.99
C GLY A 63 0.88 -0.36 15.83
N GLY A 64 1.87 0.03 15.05
CA GLY A 64 2.14 1.44 14.74
C GLY A 64 1.06 2.11 13.88
N LYS A 65 1.20 3.42 13.71
CA LYS A 65 0.40 4.22 12.77
C LYS A 65 1.25 4.55 11.55
N ILE A 66 0.74 4.24 10.38
CA ILE A 66 1.46 4.39 9.12
C ILE A 66 0.74 5.39 8.22
N GLY A 67 1.46 6.43 7.82
CA GLY A 67 1.03 7.30 6.73
C GLY A 67 1.27 6.62 5.39
N ILE A 68 0.33 6.72 4.44
CA ILE A 68 0.53 6.20 3.08
C ILE A 68 0.12 7.27 2.09
N MET A 69 1.05 7.64 1.20
CA MET A 69 0.85 8.66 0.17
C MET A 69 1.13 8.08 -1.21
N THR A 70 0.37 8.48 -2.22
CA THR A 70 0.68 8.17 -3.62
C THR A 70 0.81 9.43 -4.45
N ALA A 71 1.76 9.45 -5.38
CA ALA A 71 2.01 10.60 -6.24
C ALA A 71 0.87 10.79 -7.25
N GLY A 72 0.54 9.77 -8.01
CA GLY A 72 -0.50 9.81 -9.02
C GLY A 72 -1.61 8.80 -8.77
N THR A 73 -2.70 8.92 -9.55
CA THR A 73 -3.82 7.97 -9.53
C THR A 73 -3.41 6.55 -9.94
N SER A 74 -2.40 6.44 -10.79
CA SER A 74 -1.82 5.16 -11.23
C SER A 74 -1.00 4.45 -10.14
N ASP A 75 -0.54 5.18 -9.12
CA ASP A 75 0.21 4.62 -7.99
C ASP A 75 -0.71 4.08 -6.89
N ILE A 76 -2.02 4.38 -6.95
CA ILE A 76 -3.00 4.01 -5.92
C ILE A 76 -2.98 2.51 -5.63
N GLY A 77 -2.89 1.67 -6.68
CA GLY A 77 -2.86 0.21 -6.50
C GLY A 77 -1.70 -0.27 -5.63
N VAL A 78 -0.52 0.36 -5.78
CA VAL A 78 0.66 0.06 -4.97
C VAL A 78 0.50 0.58 -3.54
N GLY A 79 -0.02 1.79 -3.37
CA GLY A 79 -0.34 2.35 -2.04
C GLY A 79 -1.36 1.50 -1.28
N GLU A 80 -2.38 1.00 -1.97
CA GLU A 80 -3.40 0.11 -1.39
C GLU A 80 -2.84 -1.27 -1.04
N GLU A 81 -1.88 -1.79 -1.79
CA GLU A 81 -1.19 -3.03 -1.43
C GLU A 81 -0.37 -2.85 -0.15
N ALA A 82 0.34 -1.72 -0.03
CA ALA A 82 1.04 -1.36 1.20
C ALA A 82 0.07 -1.21 2.38
N ARG A 83 -1.09 -0.56 2.19
CA ARG A 83 -2.14 -0.42 3.22
C ARG A 83 -2.61 -1.79 3.72
N LEU A 84 -3.00 -2.67 2.82
CA LEU A 84 -3.48 -4.00 3.19
C LEU A 84 -2.42 -4.81 3.96
N MET A 85 -1.13 -4.67 3.60
CA MET A 85 -0.04 -5.32 4.31
C MET A 85 0.14 -4.76 5.71
N CYS A 86 0.16 -3.44 5.87
CA CYS A 86 0.28 -2.78 7.18
C CYS A 86 -0.91 -3.15 8.09
N GLU A 87 -2.14 -3.16 7.56
CA GLU A 87 -3.32 -3.57 8.31
C GLU A 87 -3.27 -5.05 8.71
N ALA A 88 -2.75 -5.93 7.85
CA ALA A 88 -2.51 -7.33 8.19
C ALA A 88 -1.51 -7.50 9.35
N MET A 89 -0.61 -6.53 9.51
CA MET A 89 0.35 -6.45 10.63
C MET A 89 -0.19 -5.65 11.82
N ASN A 90 -1.49 -5.40 11.88
CA ASN A 90 -2.19 -4.66 12.94
C ASN A 90 -1.82 -3.17 13.03
N CYS A 91 -1.24 -2.56 11.99
CA CYS A 91 -0.96 -1.13 11.94
C CYS A 91 -2.20 -0.34 11.49
N LYS A 92 -2.44 0.82 12.11
CA LYS A 92 -3.46 1.78 11.67
C LYS A 92 -2.91 2.59 10.49
N CYS A 93 -3.60 2.59 9.35
CA CYS A 93 -3.17 3.33 8.16
C CYS A 93 -3.93 4.65 8.00
N ILE A 94 -3.21 5.72 7.65
CA ILE A 94 -3.74 7.03 7.29
C ILE A 94 -3.33 7.28 5.84
N THR A 95 -4.29 7.18 4.93
CA THR A 95 -4.00 7.20 3.48
C THR A 95 -4.34 8.53 2.85
N SER A 96 -3.53 8.93 1.87
CA SER A 96 -3.81 10.05 0.97
C SER A 96 -3.28 9.75 -0.42
N TYR A 97 -4.15 9.79 -1.40
CA TYR A 97 -3.84 9.41 -2.77
C TYR A 97 -3.86 10.61 -3.71
N ASP A 98 -3.06 10.52 -4.79
CA ASP A 98 -2.96 11.53 -5.83
C ASP A 98 -2.52 12.91 -5.30
N VAL A 99 -1.45 12.90 -4.52
CA VAL A 99 -0.84 14.09 -3.90
C VAL A 99 0.57 14.35 -4.43
N GLY A 100 0.77 14.13 -5.73
CA GLY A 100 2.04 14.35 -6.40
C GLY A 100 2.50 15.81 -6.43
N VAL A 101 3.77 16.02 -6.74
CA VAL A 101 4.46 17.32 -6.71
C VAL A 101 3.88 18.35 -7.69
N ALA A 102 3.17 17.93 -8.72
CA ALA A 102 2.45 18.83 -9.63
C ALA A 102 1.33 19.64 -8.95
N GLY A 103 0.93 19.23 -7.75
CA GLY A 103 -0.04 19.95 -6.91
C GLY A 103 0.46 20.06 -5.49
N ILE A 104 1.65 20.65 -5.31
CA ILE A 104 2.39 20.70 -4.03
C ILE A 104 1.54 21.20 -2.85
N GLN A 105 0.63 22.13 -3.08
CA GLN A 105 -0.27 22.66 -2.04
C GLN A 105 -1.16 21.58 -1.41
N ARG A 106 -1.40 20.45 -2.08
CA ARG A 106 -2.19 19.34 -1.56
C ARG A 106 -1.45 18.53 -0.49
N ILE A 107 -0.11 18.61 -0.48
CA ILE A 107 0.73 17.85 0.44
C ILE A 107 0.65 18.39 1.86
N PHE A 108 0.63 19.72 2.04
CA PHE A 108 0.69 20.36 3.36
C PHE A 108 -0.42 19.93 4.34
N PRO A 109 -1.72 19.97 3.96
CA PRO A 109 -2.77 19.56 4.89
C PRO A 109 -2.70 18.06 5.24
N ILE A 110 -2.17 17.24 4.33
CA ILE A 110 -2.00 15.81 4.54
C ILE A 110 -0.87 15.52 5.52
N LEU A 111 0.29 16.15 5.33
CA LEU A 111 1.42 16.02 6.27
C LEU A 111 1.05 16.54 7.65
N LYS A 112 0.38 17.69 7.72
CA LYS A 112 -0.12 18.22 8.99
C LYS A 112 -0.99 17.20 9.72
N LYS A 113 -1.94 16.57 9.01
CA LYS A 113 -2.80 15.53 9.59
C LYS A 113 -1.99 14.32 10.06
N MET A 114 -1.00 13.86 9.28
CA MET A 114 -0.17 12.72 9.66
C MET A 114 0.67 13.01 10.90
N ILE A 115 1.21 14.23 11.02
CA ILE A 115 1.94 14.69 12.21
C ILE A 115 1.01 14.77 13.42
N GLU A 116 -0.18 15.37 13.29
CA GLU A 116 -1.18 15.48 14.38
C GLU A 116 -1.68 14.11 14.85
N GLU A 117 -1.76 13.13 13.95
CA GLU A 117 -2.12 11.74 14.28
C GLU A 117 -0.94 10.93 14.83
N ASP A 118 0.25 11.50 14.88
CA ASP A 118 1.47 10.89 15.40
C ASP A 118 1.80 9.56 14.68
N VAL A 119 2.02 9.64 13.36
CA VAL A 119 2.40 8.48 12.56
C VAL A 119 3.87 8.12 12.77
N ASP A 120 4.18 6.85 12.91
CA ASP A 120 5.53 6.34 13.15
C ASP A 120 6.40 6.31 11.89
N CYS A 121 5.76 6.22 10.71
CA CYS A 121 6.43 6.12 9.43
C CYS A 121 5.48 6.54 8.31
N ILE A 122 6.02 7.09 7.22
CA ILE A 122 5.25 7.41 6.01
C ILE A 122 5.78 6.61 4.83
N ILE A 123 4.89 5.84 4.19
CA ILE A 123 5.17 5.13 2.95
C ILE A 123 4.73 6.02 1.78
N VAL A 124 5.62 6.26 0.82
CA VAL A 124 5.36 7.09 -0.36
C VAL A 124 5.54 6.27 -1.63
N ALA A 125 4.45 5.95 -2.32
CA ALA A 125 4.48 5.29 -3.62
C ALA A 125 4.49 6.33 -4.75
N ALA A 126 5.53 6.34 -5.56
CA ALA A 126 5.70 7.30 -6.65
C ALA A 126 6.39 6.69 -7.87
N GLY A 127 5.82 6.96 -9.04
CA GLY A 127 6.42 6.67 -10.34
C GLY A 127 7.18 7.88 -10.90
N MET A 128 7.33 7.93 -12.22
CA MET A 128 8.06 8.97 -12.94
C MET A 128 9.50 9.12 -12.40
N GLU A 129 9.83 10.26 -11.82
CA GLU A 129 11.12 10.58 -11.19
C GLU A 129 11.15 10.34 -9.67
N GLY A 130 10.05 9.90 -9.07
CA GLY A 130 9.99 9.58 -7.64
C GLY A 130 10.06 10.78 -6.69
N ALA A 131 9.89 12.00 -7.19
CA ALA A 131 10.14 13.25 -6.46
C ALA A 131 9.31 13.42 -5.18
N LEU A 132 8.11 12.83 -5.10
CA LEU A 132 7.26 12.96 -3.92
C LEU A 132 7.95 12.41 -2.66
N ALA A 133 8.66 11.30 -2.75
CA ALA A 133 9.34 10.70 -1.61
C ALA A 133 10.42 11.64 -1.05
N THR A 134 11.28 12.18 -1.93
CA THR A 134 12.29 13.15 -1.56
C THR A 134 11.69 14.43 -0.99
N LEU A 135 10.61 14.95 -1.61
CA LEU A 135 9.96 16.16 -1.12
C LEU A 135 9.38 15.96 0.28
N VAL A 136 8.68 14.87 0.52
CA VAL A 136 8.09 14.57 1.83
C VAL A 136 9.17 14.42 2.89
N SER A 137 10.29 13.76 2.58
CA SER A 137 11.41 13.58 3.53
C SER A 137 12.06 14.89 3.99
N THR A 138 11.95 15.97 3.19
CA THR A 138 12.45 17.29 3.58
C THR A 138 11.48 18.10 4.46
N MET A 139 10.23 17.64 4.61
CA MET A 139 9.17 18.38 5.28
C MET A 139 8.83 17.85 6.69
N VAL A 140 9.29 16.64 7.01
CA VAL A 140 8.98 15.96 8.28
C VAL A 140 10.21 15.29 8.85
N ASP A 141 10.23 15.07 10.14
CA ASP A 141 11.24 14.29 10.88
C ASP A 141 10.82 12.82 11.08
N ILE A 142 9.74 12.41 10.39
CA ILE A 142 9.21 11.05 10.42
C ILE A 142 9.94 10.19 9.39
N PRO A 143 10.34 8.94 9.68
CA PRO A 143 10.95 8.05 8.70
C PRO A 143 10.10 7.85 7.46
N ILE A 144 10.72 7.95 6.28
CA ILE A 144 10.05 7.78 4.98
C ILE A 144 10.52 6.49 4.32
N ILE A 145 9.57 5.70 3.83
CA ILE A 145 9.81 4.54 2.99
C ILE A 145 9.32 4.85 1.57
N GLY A 146 10.24 5.04 0.64
CA GLY A 146 9.93 5.23 -0.77
C GLY A 146 9.63 3.90 -1.46
N ILE A 147 8.52 3.81 -2.19
CA ILE A 147 8.19 2.70 -3.07
C ILE A 147 8.21 3.22 -4.51
N PRO A 148 9.29 2.96 -5.28
CA PRO A 148 9.32 3.31 -6.69
C PRO A 148 8.33 2.43 -7.46
N THR A 149 7.40 3.04 -8.19
CA THR A 149 6.46 2.32 -9.02
C THR A 149 6.96 2.25 -10.46
N SER A 150 6.52 1.24 -11.20
CA SER A 150 6.83 1.10 -12.62
C SER A 150 6.04 2.04 -13.53
N VAL A 151 5.26 2.93 -12.95
CA VAL A 151 4.50 3.94 -13.68
C VAL A 151 5.44 5.02 -14.18
N GLY A 152 5.44 5.26 -15.48
CA GLY A 152 6.28 6.27 -16.07
C GLY A 152 6.37 6.14 -17.59
N TYR A 153 6.86 7.18 -18.23
CA TYR A 153 7.15 7.25 -19.66
C TYR A 153 8.43 8.06 -19.89
N GLY A 154 8.90 8.09 -21.13
CA GLY A 154 10.14 8.79 -21.48
C GLY A 154 11.40 8.05 -21.02
N TYR A 155 12.48 8.78 -20.74
CA TYR A 155 13.81 8.23 -20.45
C TYR A 155 13.85 7.30 -19.22
N GLY A 156 13.08 7.61 -18.20
CA GLY A 156 13.06 6.88 -16.92
C GLY A 156 11.92 5.84 -16.81
N GLU A 157 11.43 5.33 -17.94
CA GLU A 157 10.33 4.35 -17.96
C GLU A 157 10.58 3.12 -17.07
N LYS A 158 9.50 2.42 -16.73
CA LYS A 158 9.51 1.19 -15.89
C LYS A 158 10.06 1.40 -14.47
N GLY A 159 10.02 2.64 -13.97
CA GLY A 159 10.41 2.98 -12.61
C GLY A 159 11.91 3.13 -12.38
N ILE A 160 12.74 3.12 -13.43
CA ILE A 160 14.20 3.27 -13.31
C ILE A 160 14.55 4.62 -12.70
N ALA A 161 13.95 5.72 -13.20
CA ALA A 161 14.20 7.05 -12.66
C ALA A 161 13.69 7.19 -11.22
N ALA A 162 12.53 6.66 -10.91
CA ALA A 162 11.98 6.69 -9.55
C ALA A 162 12.90 5.94 -8.57
N LEU A 163 13.35 4.74 -8.93
CA LEU A 163 14.27 3.95 -8.11
C LEU A 163 15.60 4.69 -7.92
N ALA A 164 16.21 5.18 -9.00
CA ALA A 164 17.48 5.88 -8.94
C ALA A 164 17.40 7.16 -8.08
N SER A 165 16.34 7.94 -8.24
CA SER A 165 16.09 9.15 -7.45
C SER A 165 15.94 8.83 -5.96
N MET A 166 15.12 7.85 -5.60
CA MET A 166 14.92 7.47 -4.20
C MET A 166 16.20 6.91 -3.55
N LEU A 167 17.01 6.13 -4.30
CA LEU A 167 18.29 5.62 -3.81
C LEU A 167 19.37 6.72 -3.67
N GLN A 168 19.25 7.80 -4.44
CA GLN A 168 20.20 8.92 -4.43
C GLN A 168 19.75 10.07 -3.51
N SER A 169 18.54 9.97 -2.94
CA SER A 169 18.01 10.97 -2.00
C SER A 169 18.79 10.96 -0.66
N CYS A 170 19.00 12.13 -0.10
CA CYS A 170 19.63 12.29 1.21
C CYS A 170 18.76 11.74 2.33
#